data_83dc75b6b4d2ca72f092ab8fb5c488c7
#
_entry.id   83dc75b6b4d2ca72f092ab8fb5c488c7
#
_cell.length_a   1.000
_cell.length_b   1.000
_cell.length_c   1.000
_cell.angle_alpha   90.00
_cell.angle_beta   90.00
_cell.angle_gamma   90.00
#
_symmetry.space_group_name_H-M   'P 1'
#
loop_
_entity.id
_entity.type
_entity.pdbx_description
1 polymer ?
#
loop_
_entity_poly.entity_id
_entity_poly.type
_entity_poly.pdbx_seq_one_letter_code
_entity_poly.pdbx_strand_id
1 'polypeptide(L)'
;IVSTAAQPFTSELISTNYTDFKYCLVWEKSKSTGYLNAKKQPMRSHEDIVVFYKKQPTYNPQFTSGKPYDKGKALRDATQYGKQTKSVHVKDTEGKRYPRSVLYFKTAEDEGKLHPTQKPIALYEYLIRTYSNEGDTILDPCMGSGTTGVACCLENRNFIGIERDRDYYNTAKSRIEQTTTVF
;
A
#
# COMPACT_ATOMS: atom_id res chain seq x y z
N ILE A 1 -0.98 8.21 -8.11
CA ILE A 1 0.11 7.23 -8.25
C ILE A 1 0.43 6.69 -6.86
N VAL A 2 0.58 5.37 -6.76
CA VAL A 2 1.04 4.67 -5.55
C VAL A 2 2.20 3.78 -5.96
N SER A 3 3.33 3.87 -5.28
CA SER A 3 4.54 3.11 -5.63
C SER A 3 5.24 2.59 -4.38
N THR A 4 5.70 1.35 -4.41
CA THR A 4 6.60 0.81 -3.39
C THR A 4 8.03 1.25 -3.68
N ALA A 5 8.74 1.67 -2.65
CA ALA A 5 10.12 2.15 -2.76
C ALA A 5 10.92 1.83 -1.50
N ALA A 6 12.23 1.93 -1.58
CA ALA A 6 13.13 1.83 -0.44
C ALA A 6 14.27 2.83 -0.60
N GLN A 7 14.82 3.34 0.51
CA GLN A 7 15.93 4.28 0.47
C GLN A 7 17.17 3.70 -0.22
N PRO A 8 17.93 4.49 -1.02
CA PRO A 8 17.75 5.95 -1.28
C PRO A 8 16.69 6.28 -2.35
N PHE A 9 16.22 5.28 -3.11
CA PHE A 9 15.28 5.50 -4.22
C PHE A 9 13.97 6.21 -3.79
N THR A 10 13.48 5.99 -2.56
CA THR A 10 12.32 6.74 -2.04
C THR A 10 12.54 8.26 -2.11
N SER A 11 13.71 8.73 -1.68
CA SER A 11 14.03 10.16 -1.69
C SER A 11 14.15 10.71 -3.12
N GLU A 12 14.77 9.97 -4.02
CA GLU A 12 14.88 10.32 -5.43
C GLU A 12 13.50 10.42 -6.07
N LEU A 13 12.65 9.41 -5.88
CA LEU A 13 11.29 9.36 -6.42
C LEU A 13 10.45 10.56 -5.94
N ILE A 14 10.51 10.90 -4.65
CA ILE A 14 9.79 12.07 -4.10
C ILE A 14 10.32 13.35 -4.74
N SER A 15 11.62 13.48 -4.92
CA SER A 15 12.24 14.68 -5.50
C SER A 15 11.83 14.91 -6.95
N THR A 16 11.53 13.85 -7.72
CA THR A 16 11.08 13.99 -9.12
C THR A 16 9.74 14.69 -9.27
N ASN A 17 8.87 14.60 -8.25
CA ASN A 17 7.56 15.22 -8.27
C ASN A 17 7.09 15.65 -6.86
N TYR A 18 7.88 16.52 -6.24
CA TYR A 18 7.63 17.00 -4.89
C TYR A 18 6.27 17.69 -4.74
N THR A 19 5.80 18.38 -5.79
CA THR A 19 4.51 19.10 -5.77
C THR A 19 3.32 18.17 -5.58
N ASP A 20 3.34 17.01 -6.21
CA ASP A 20 2.24 16.04 -6.14
C ASP A 20 2.42 15.01 -5.01
N PHE A 21 3.61 14.95 -4.39
CA PHE A 21 3.85 14.11 -3.22
C PHE A 21 2.92 14.49 -2.06
N LYS A 22 2.33 13.50 -1.39
CA LYS A 22 1.41 13.74 -0.29
C LYS A 22 1.87 13.08 1.03
N TYR A 23 2.13 11.79 0.98
CA TYR A 23 2.58 11.04 2.16
C TYR A 23 3.20 9.71 1.77
N CYS A 24 3.88 9.11 2.74
CA CYS A 24 4.28 7.70 2.69
C CYS A 24 3.46 6.88 3.67
N LEU A 25 3.16 5.65 3.27
CA LEU A 25 2.85 4.56 4.19
C LEU A 25 4.11 3.71 4.36
N VAL A 26 4.19 2.99 5.45
CA VAL A 26 5.28 2.06 5.73
C VAL A 26 4.73 0.64 5.67
N TRP A 27 5.25 -0.17 4.77
CA TRP A 27 5.01 -1.60 4.80
C TRP A 27 6.04 -2.28 5.71
N GLU A 28 5.59 -2.72 6.88
CA GLU A 28 6.36 -3.55 7.79
C GLU A 28 6.31 -5.00 7.30
N LYS A 29 7.48 -5.59 7.09
CA LYS A 29 7.68 -6.93 6.52
C LYS A 29 7.80 -7.98 7.62
N SER A 30 7.30 -9.19 7.37
CA SER A 30 7.51 -10.34 8.25
C SER A 30 8.97 -10.77 8.35
N LYS A 31 9.76 -10.53 7.28
CA LYS A 31 11.21 -10.84 7.24
C LYS A 31 12.02 -9.62 6.85
N SER A 32 13.06 -9.38 7.63
CA SER A 32 14.04 -8.35 7.34
C SER A 32 15.00 -8.80 6.24
N THR A 33 15.51 -7.85 5.46
CA THR A 33 16.51 -8.05 4.41
C THR A 33 17.83 -7.34 4.75
N GLY A 34 18.91 -7.70 4.05
CA GLY A 34 20.21 -7.05 4.23
C GLY A 34 21.11 -7.74 5.25
N TYR A 35 20.95 -9.03 5.49
CA TYR A 35 21.73 -9.83 6.45
C TYR A 35 23.26 -9.69 6.27
N LEU A 36 23.75 -9.62 5.03
CA LEU A 36 25.18 -9.47 4.76
C LEU A 36 25.80 -8.21 5.39
N ASN A 37 24.99 -7.19 5.64
CA ASN A 37 25.39 -5.94 6.27
C ASN A 37 24.98 -5.83 7.75
N ALA A 38 24.43 -6.88 8.36
CA ALA A 38 23.87 -6.83 9.71
C ALA A 38 24.89 -6.46 10.81
N LYS A 39 26.19 -6.65 10.55
CA LYS A 39 27.27 -6.21 11.45
C LYS A 39 27.64 -4.73 11.32
N LYS A 40 27.11 -4.02 10.30
CA LYS A 40 27.46 -2.61 10.00
C LYS A 40 26.26 -1.68 10.13
N GLN A 41 25.05 -2.19 9.96
CA GLN A 41 23.81 -1.42 10.00
C GLN A 41 22.62 -2.33 10.33
N PRO A 42 21.51 -1.77 10.85
CA PRO A 42 20.29 -2.55 11.07
C PRO A 42 19.77 -3.21 9.80
N MET A 43 19.18 -4.40 9.94
CA MET A 43 18.48 -5.06 8.86
C MET A 43 17.21 -4.28 8.48
N ARG A 44 16.89 -4.27 7.19
CA ARG A 44 15.73 -3.55 6.67
C ARG A 44 14.44 -4.36 6.85
N SER A 45 13.57 -3.92 7.75
CA SER A 45 12.30 -4.56 8.08
C SER A 45 11.10 -3.92 7.42
N HIS A 46 11.28 -2.86 6.60
CA HIS A 46 10.19 -2.14 5.96
C HIS A 46 10.55 -1.67 4.56
N GLU A 47 9.53 -1.30 3.82
CA GLU A 47 9.60 -0.50 2.59
C GLU A 47 8.59 0.64 2.67
N ASP A 48 8.87 1.71 1.91
CA ASP A 48 7.96 2.85 1.79
C ASP A 48 6.92 2.58 0.70
N ILE A 49 5.72 3.11 0.91
CA ILE A 49 4.67 3.20 -0.11
C ILE A 49 4.41 4.68 -0.32
N VAL A 50 4.86 5.20 -1.46
CA VAL A 50 4.82 6.64 -1.76
C VAL A 50 3.56 6.98 -2.52
N VAL A 51 2.83 7.99 -2.07
CA VAL A 51 1.55 8.40 -2.65
C VAL A 51 1.64 9.80 -3.23
N PHE A 52 1.29 9.91 -4.53
CA PHE A 52 1.27 11.17 -5.27
C PHE A 52 -0.11 11.42 -5.88
N TYR A 53 -0.60 12.65 -5.79
CA TYR A 53 -1.78 13.11 -6.54
C TYR A 53 -1.84 14.64 -6.62
N LYS A 54 -2.47 15.16 -7.69
CA LYS A 54 -2.75 16.59 -7.86
C LYS A 54 -4.02 17.01 -7.12
N LYS A 55 -5.08 16.21 -7.28
CA LYS A 55 -6.39 16.39 -6.64
C LYS A 55 -6.69 15.14 -5.84
N GLN A 56 -7.48 15.29 -4.77
CA GLN A 56 -7.88 14.16 -3.94
C GLN A 56 -8.46 13.03 -4.81
N PRO A 57 -7.84 11.85 -4.86
CA PRO A 57 -8.36 10.71 -5.59
C PRO A 57 -9.40 9.95 -4.78
N THR A 58 -9.92 8.87 -5.34
CA THR A 58 -10.63 7.84 -4.58
C THR A 58 -9.79 7.43 -3.37
N TYR A 59 -10.43 7.40 -2.21
CA TYR A 59 -9.85 6.92 -0.97
C TYR A 59 -10.89 6.16 -0.16
N ASN A 60 -10.77 4.86 -0.12
CA ASN A 60 -11.64 3.96 0.61
C ASN A 60 -10.90 3.46 1.86
N PRO A 61 -11.09 4.06 3.04
CA PRO A 61 -10.36 3.68 4.23
C PRO A 61 -10.67 2.24 4.64
N GLN A 62 -9.64 1.41 4.76
CA GLN A 62 -9.75 0.02 5.17
C GLN A 62 -9.80 -0.04 6.71
N PHE A 63 -11.01 0.01 7.28
CA PHE A 63 -11.22 0.02 8.71
C PHE A 63 -10.79 -1.29 9.37
N THR A 64 -10.24 -1.18 10.57
CA THR A 64 -9.99 -2.31 11.46
C THR A 64 -10.96 -2.30 12.62
N SER A 65 -11.21 -3.47 13.22
CA SER A 65 -12.09 -3.60 14.38
C SER A 65 -11.37 -3.22 15.67
N GLY A 66 -12.08 -2.60 16.58
CA GLY A 66 -11.61 -2.25 17.93
C GLY A 66 -12.79 -2.16 18.89
N LYS A 67 -12.51 -2.02 20.19
CA LYS A 67 -13.58 -1.82 21.17
C LYS A 67 -14.24 -0.46 20.96
N PRO A 68 -15.59 -0.37 20.97
CA PRO A 68 -16.28 0.92 20.99
C PRO A 68 -15.77 1.80 22.13
N TYR A 69 -15.81 3.12 21.94
CA TYR A 69 -15.38 4.06 22.96
C TYR A 69 -16.19 5.36 22.93
N ASP A 70 -16.25 6.02 24.08
CA ASP A 70 -16.75 7.37 24.22
C ASP A 70 -15.72 8.16 25.05
N LYS A 71 -15.11 9.17 24.43
CA LYS A 71 -14.12 10.05 25.08
C LYS A 71 -14.76 11.33 25.60
N GLY A 72 -16.09 11.46 25.47
CA GLY A 72 -16.79 12.68 25.87
C GLY A 72 -16.48 13.88 24.98
N LYS A 73 -16.87 15.05 25.47
CA LYS A 73 -16.56 16.34 24.84
C LYS A 73 -15.26 16.89 25.42
N ALA A 74 -14.30 17.16 24.58
CA ALA A 74 -13.07 17.84 24.97
C ALA A 74 -12.83 19.05 24.05
N LEU A 75 -12.52 20.19 24.66
CA LEU A 75 -11.82 21.26 23.95
C LEU A 75 -10.35 20.82 23.87
N ARG A 76 -9.89 20.54 22.70
CA ARG A 76 -8.45 20.33 22.49
C ARG A 76 -7.83 21.69 22.25
N ASP A 77 -6.98 22.12 23.18
CA ASP A 77 -6.09 23.24 22.95
C ASP A 77 -5.03 22.77 21.93
N ALA A 78 -5.34 22.98 20.66
CA ALA A 78 -4.54 22.45 19.58
C ALA A 78 -3.64 23.54 19.03
N THR A 79 -2.57 23.84 19.75
CA THR A 79 -1.49 24.71 19.26
C THR A 79 -0.87 24.17 17.97
N GLN A 80 -0.91 22.85 17.75
CA GLN A 80 -0.37 22.20 16.55
C GLN A 80 -1.33 22.18 15.34
N TYR A 81 -2.65 22.30 15.55
CA TYR A 81 -3.66 22.18 14.49
C TYR A 81 -4.57 23.41 14.36
N GLY A 82 -4.15 24.55 14.92
CA GLY A 82 -4.93 25.79 14.96
C GLY A 82 -5.98 25.79 16.08
N LYS A 83 -6.58 26.96 16.33
CA LYS A 83 -7.60 27.11 17.35
C LYS A 83 -8.87 26.36 17.01
N GLN A 84 -9.18 25.32 17.76
CA GLN A 84 -10.50 24.68 17.71
C GLN A 84 -11.48 25.55 18.56
N THR A 85 -12.44 26.12 17.86
CA THR A 85 -13.46 26.96 18.49
C THR A 85 -14.65 26.20 19.04
N LYS A 86 -14.77 24.91 18.75
CA LYS A 86 -15.89 24.06 19.17
C LYS A 86 -15.40 22.75 19.79
N SER A 87 -16.00 22.38 20.91
CA SER A 87 -15.80 21.06 21.49
C SER A 87 -16.43 19.99 20.57
N VAL A 88 -15.69 18.93 20.25
CA VAL A 88 -16.20 17.80 19.48
C VAL A 88 -16.38 16.61 20.41
N HIS A 89 -17.56 15.99 20.38
CA HIS A 89 -17.78 14.73 21.08
C HIS A 89 -17.14 13.61 20.25
N VAL A 90 -16.09 13.00 20.76
CA VAL A 90 -15.38 11.89 20.10
C VAL A 90 -15.94 10.57 20.59
N LYS A 91 -16.82 9.99 19.81
CA LYS A 91 -17.47 8.72 20.10
C LYS A 91 -17.40 7.79 18.91
N ASP A 92 -17.14 6.53 19.17
CA ASP A 92 -17.23 5.45 18.19
C ASP A 92 -18.07 4.31 18.80
N THR A 93 -19.23 4.07 18.22
CA THR A 93 -20.20 3.08 18.69
C THR A 93 -20.06 1.73 17.97
N GLU A 94 -19.38 1.71 16.81
CA GLU A 94 -19.27 0.52 15.95
C GLU A 94 -17.93 -0.20 16.12
N GLY A 95 -17.01 0.38 16.86
CA GLY A 95 -15.67 -0.18 17.03
C GLY A 95 -14.80 -0.09 15.78
N LYS A 96 -15.09 0.83 14.86
CA LYS A 96 -14.29 1.08 13.66
C LYS A 96 -13.07 1.93 13.97
N ARG A 97 -11.92 1.53 13.44
CA ARG A 97 -10.65 2.27 13.53
C ARG A 97 -10.16 2.61 12.15
N TYR A 98 -9.87 3.89 11.91
CA TYR A 98 -9.21 4.31 10.69
C TYR A 98 -7.87 3.63 10.52
N PRO A 99 -7.46 3.34 9.27
CA PRO A 99 -6.16 2.73 8.99
C PRO A 99 -5.02 3.62 9.47
N ARG A 100 -3.90 2.99 9.81
CA ARG A 100 -2.68 3.65 10.25
C ARG A 100 -1.67 3.68 9.11
N SER A 101 -0.67 4.56 9.22
CA SER A 101 0.38 4.69 8.19
C SER A 101 1.39 3.53 8.18
N VAL A 102 1.44 2.70 9.21
CA VAL A 102 2.25 1.49 9.26
C VAL A 102 1.34 0.29 9.04
N LEU A 103 1.62 -0.48 7.99
CA LEU A 103 0.86 -1.62 7.52
C LEU A 103 1.72 -2.88 7.63
N TYR A 104 1.26 -3.90 8.33
CA TYR A 104 1.94 -5.17 8.39
C TYR A 104 1.38 -6.14 7.36
N PHE A 105 2.25 -6.63 6.47
CA PHE A 105 1.95 -7.72 5.54
C PHE A 105 3.12 -8.69 5.48
N LYS A 106 2.84 -9.99 5.43
CA LYS A 106 3.87 -10.99 5.20
C LYS A 106 4.55 -10.75 3.84
N THR A 107 5.82 -11.10 3.75
CA THR A 107 6.54 -11.15 2.48
C THR A 107 5.99 -12.25 1.57
N ALA A 108 6.20 -12.15 0.25
CA ALA A 108 5.63 -13.07 -0.75
C ALA A 108 6.29 -14.47 -0.81
N GLU A 109 6.94 -14.92 0.26
CA GLU A 109 7.66 -16.20 0.24
C GLU A 109 6.74 -17.41 0.07
N ASP A 110 5.53 -17.33 0.63
CA ASP A 110 4.52 -18.39 0.54
C ASP A 110 3.78 -18.38 -0.82
N GLU A 111 3.99 -17.35 -1.65
CA GLU A 111 3.37 -17.17 -2.97
C GLU A 111 4.22 -17.69 -4.14
N GLY A 112 5.34 -18.37 -3.83
CA GLY A 112 6.35 -18.76 -4.80
C GLY A 112 7.34 -17.63 -5.10
N LYS A 113 8.60 -17.97 -5.29
CA LYS A 113 9.68 -17.00 -5.58
C LYS A 113 9.82 -16.82 -7.10
N LEU A 114 8.90 -16.11 -7.71
CA LEU A 114 8.81 -15.92 -9.17
C LEU A 114 9.56 -14.69 -9.67
N HIS A 115 9.88 -13.74 -8.76
CA HIS A 115 10.65 -12.53 -9.07
C HIS A 115 11.47 -12.10 -7.84
N PRO A 116 12.71 -11.59 -8.00
CA PRO A 116 13.58 -11.20 -6.86
C PRO A 116 12.96 -10.14 -5.93
N THR A 117 12.13 -9.26 -6.48
CA THR A 117 11.47 -8.17 -5.75
C THR A 117 9.96 -8.34 -5.67
N GLN A 118 9.47 -9.58 -5.78
CA GLN A 118 8.03 -9.88 -5.70
C GLN A 118 7.41 -9.29 -4.43
N LYS A 119 6.30 -8.60 -4.61
CA LYS A 119 5.50 -8.06 -3.51
C LYS A 119 4.36 -9.01 -3.16
N PRO A 120 3.90 -9.02 -1.90
CA PRO A 120 2.78 -9.88 -1.51
C PRO A 120 1.46 -9.41 -2.12
N ILE A 121 0.64 -10.36 -2.57
CA ILE A 121 -0.69 -10.09 -3.16
C ILE A 121 -1.55 -9.32 -2.17
N ALA A 122 -1.61 -9.74 -0.91
CA ALA A 122 -2.42 -9.10 0.13
C ALA A 122 -2.13 -7.60 0.34
N LEU A 123 -0.87 -7.16 0.17
CA LEU A 123 -0.52 -5.74 0.21
C LEU A 123 -1.14 -5.01 -0.98
N TYR A 124 -1.06 -5.59 -2.17
CA TYR A 124 -1.58 -4.95 -3.39
C TYR A 124 -3.11 -4.94 -3.43
N GLU A 125 -3.78 -5.98 -2.95
CA GLU A 125 -5.24 -5.97 -2.72
C GLU A 125 -5.64 -4.82 -1.79
N TYR A 126 -4.94 -4.64 -0.66
CA TYR A 126 -5.19 -3.54 0.26
C TYR A 126 -5.03 -2.17 -0.42
N LEU A 127 -3.96 -1.97 -1.20
CA LEU A 127 -3.71 -0.70 -1.90
C LEU A 127 -4.75 -0.45 -3.00
N ILE A 128 -5.10 -1.47 -3.77
CA ILE A 128 -6.10 -1.40 -4.84
C ILE A 128 -7.48 -1.05 -4.25
N ARG A 129 -7.93 -1.73 -3.20
CA ARG A 129 -9.18 -1.40 -2.50
C ARG A 129 -9.17 0.03 -1.97
N THR A 130 -8.03 0.48 -1.43
CA THR A 130 -7.91 1.80 -0.83
C THR A 130 -8.00 2.93 -1.86
N TYR A 131 -7.37 2.77 -3.04
CA TYR A 131 -7.19 3.86 -3.99
C TYR A 131 -7.97 3.72 -5.30
N SER A 132 -8.85 2.72 -5.40
CA SER A 132 -9.71 2.52 -6.56
C SER A 132 -11.07 1.94 -6.18
N ASN A 133 -12.03 2.03 -7.12
CA ASN A 133 -13.32 1.36 -7.02
C ASN A 133 -13.35 0.12 -7.93
N GLU A 134 -14.33 -0.77 -7.71
CA GLU A 134 -14.57 -1.88 -8.63
C GLU A 134 -14.81 -1.37 -10.06
N GLY A 135 -14.27 -2.08 -11.04
CA GLY A 135 -14.34 -1.69 -12.45
C GLY A 135 -13.30 -0.64 -12.89
N ASP A 136 -12.60 0.03 -11.97
CA ASP A 136 -11.51 0.94 -12.33
C ASP A 136 -10.36 0.20 -13.03
N THR A 137 -9.61 0.90 -13.85
CA THR A 137 -8.42 0.36 -14.53
C THR A 137 -7.15 0.75 -13.79
N ILE A 138 -6.36 -0.25 -13.43
CA ILE A 138 -5.06 -0.11 -12.77
C ILE A 138 -3.95 -0.32 -13.80
N LEU A 139 -3.01 0.61 -13.85
CA LEU A 139 -1.80 0.51 -14.67
C LEU A 139 -0.58 0.18 -13.79
N ASP A 140 0.15 -0.86 -14.17
CA ASP A 140 1.49 -1.16 -13.64
C ASP A 140 2.51 -1.16 -14.78
N PRO A 141 3.37 -0.13 -14.89
CA PRO A 141 4.33 -0.01 -15.99
C PRO A 141 5.57 -0.89 -15.82
N CYS A 142 5.70 -1.63 -14.72
CA CYS A 142 6.82 -2.52 -14.42
C CYS A 142 6.36 -3.71 -13.58
N MET A 143 5.39 -4.47 -14.12
CA MET A 143 4.60 -5.45 -13.37
C MET A 143 5.38 -6.67 -12.86
N GLY A 144 6.62 -6.91 -13.33
CA GLY A 144 7.44 -8.04 -12.92
C GLY A 144 6.71 -9.36 -13.07
N SER A 145 6.54 -10.11 -11.98
CA SER A 145 5.78 -11.36 -11.95
C SER A 145 4.25 -11.18 -11.89
N GLY A 146 3.70 -9.98 -12.05
CA GLY A 146 2.28 -9.71 -12.21
C GLY A 146 1.45 -9.67 -10.92
N THR A 147 2.04 -9.40 -9.78
CA THR A 147 1.31 -9.34 -8.49
C THR A 147 0.15 -8.33 -8.54
N THR A 148 0.36 -7.15 -9.16
CA THR A 148 -0.68 -6.14 -9.33
C THR A 148 -1.85 -6.68 -10.14
N GLY A 149 -1.58 -7.42 -11.23
CA GLY A 149 -2.62 -8.01 -12.07
C GLY A 149 -3.42 -9.08 -11.36
N VAL A 150 -2.76 -9.96 -10.60
CA VAL A 150 -3.44 -10.96 -9.75
C VAL A 150 -4.35 -10.27 -8.73
N ALA A 151 -3.85 -9.26 -8.03
CA ALA A 151 -4.64 -8.50 -7.06
C ALA A 151 -5.82 -7.76 -7.71
N CYS A 152 -5.66 -7.25 -8.95
CA CYS A 152 -6.76 -6.64 -9.71
C CYS A 152 -7.86 -7.65 -10.03
N CYS A 153 -7.52 -8.87 -10.43
CA CYS A 153 -8.51 -9.94 -10.67
C CYS A 153 -9.30 -10.24 -9.39
N LEU A 154 -8.61 -10.41 -8.26
CA LEU A 154 -9.25 -10.72 -6.96
C LEU A 154 -10.16 -9.59 -6.48
N GLU A 155 -9.86 -8.35 -6.84
CA GLU A 155 -10.58 -7.16 -6.39
C GLU A 155 -11.54 -6.59 -7.45
N ASN A 156 -11.82 -7.29 -8.54
CA ASN A 156 -12.70 -6.86 -9.63
C ASN A 156 -12.29 -5.51 -10.26
N ARG A 157 -10.99 -5.35 -10.55
CA ARG A 157 -10.45 -4.21 -11.30
C ARG A 157 -9.91 -4.65 -12.65
N ASN A 158 -9.99 -3.75 -13.63
CA ASN A 158 -9.31 -3.93 -14.91
C ASN A 158 -7.81 -3.70 -14.73
N PHE A 159 -6.99 -4.38 -15.53
CA PHE A 159 -5.55 -4.31 -15.41
C PHE A 159 -4.87 -4.05 -16.75
N ILE A 160 -3.89 -3.14 -16.73
CA ILE A 160 -2.93 -2.94 -17.82
C ILE A 160 -1.55 -3.10 -17.23
N GLY A 161 -0.82 -4.13 -17.64
CA GLY A 161 0.54 -4.41 -17.18
C GLY A 161 1.55 -4.27 -18.31
N ILE A 162 2.71 -3.69 -18.00
CA ILE A 162 3.85 -3.57 -18.91
C ILE A 162 5.05 -4.25 -18.24
N GLU A 163 5.73 -5.12 -18.97
CA GLU A 163 6.98 -5.76 -18.54
C GLU A 163 7.90 -5.88 -19.75
N ARG A 164 9.14 -5.46 -19.57
CA ARG A 164 10.15 -5.49 -20.63
C ARG A 164 10.77 -6.86 -20.79
N ASP A 165 10.98 -7.56 -19.68
CA ASP A 165 11.56 -8.90 -19.68
C ASP A 165 10.51 -9.92 -20.11
N ARG A 166 10.85 -10.71 -21.15
CA ARG A 166 9.92 -11.67 -21.76
C ARG A 166 9.52 -12.81 -20.82
N ASP A 167 10.44 -13.27 -19.99
CA ASP A 167 10.19 -14.40 -19.09
C ASP A 167 9.32 -13.97 -17.93
N TYR A 168 9.58 -12.77 -17.36
CA TYR A 168 8.69 -12.19 -16.35
C TYR A 168 7.32 -11.85 -16.92
N TYR A 169 7.24 -11.33 -18.16
CA TYR A 169 5.97 -11.10 -18.82
C TYR A 169 5.15 -12.42 -18.95
N ASN A 170 5.77 -13.50 -19.42
CA ASN A 170 5.09 -14.79 -19.56
C ASN A 170 4.64 -15.35 -18.20
N THR A 171 5.48 -15.20 -17.17
CA THR A 171 5.15 -15.58 -15.79
C THR A 171 3.95 -14.79 -15.27
N ALA A 172 3.95 -13.46 -15.45
CA ALA A 172 2.86 -12.58 -15.05
C ALA A 172 1.56 -12.94 -15.75
N LYS A 173 1.61 -13.13 -17.08
CA LYS A 173 0.46 -13.50 -17.89
C LYS A 173 -0.17 -14.81 -17.40
N SER A 174 0.63 -15.86 -17.21
CA SER A 174 0.15 -17.15 -16.70
C SER A 174 -0.50 -17.05 -15.33
N ARG A 175 0.09 -16.29 -14.39
CA ARG A 175 -0.48 -16.10 -13.05
C ARG A 175 -1.83 -15.39 -13.08
N ILE A 176 -1.94 -14.34 -13.89
CA ILE A 176 -3.18 -13.56 -14.02
C ILE A 176 -4.28 -14.41 -14.66
N GLU A 177 -3.98 -15.14 -15.74
CA GLU A 177 -4.91 -16.02 -16.43
C GLU A 177 -5.41 -17.15 -15.51
N GLN A 178 -4.54 -17.77 -14.72
CA GLN A 178 -4.93 -18.79 -13.74
C GLN A 178 -5.85 -18.22 -12.65
N THR A 179 -5.63 -17.00 -12.19
CA THR A 179 -6.48 -16.35 -11.21
C THR A 179 -7.88 -16.08 -11.78
N THR A 180 -7.96 -15.63 -13.04
CA THR A 180 -9.24 -15.33 -13.70
C THR A 180 -10.08 -16.60 -13.97
N THR A 181 -9.46 -17.77 -14.11
CA THR A 181 -10.16 -19.04 -14.41
C THR A 181 -10.80 -19.66 -13.15
N VAL A 182 -10.46 -19.20 -11.97
CA VAL A 182 -10.98 -19.74 -10.69
C VAL A 182 -12.30 -19.05 -10.27
N PHE A 183 -12.69 -17.98 -10.93
CA PHE A 183 -13.95 -17.24 -10.74
C PHE A 183 -14.79 -17.25 -12.02
#